data_e25554a00a58fbf8df417c8e3cb32bf7
#
_entry.id   e25554a00a58fbf8df417c8e3cb32bf7
#
_cell.length_a   1.000
_cell.length_b   1.000
_cell.length_c   1.000
_cell.angle_alpha   90.00
_cell.angle_beta   90.00
_cell.angle_gamma   90.00
#
_symmetry.space_group_name_H-M   'P 1'
#
loop_
_entity.id
_entity.type
_entity.pdbx_description
1 polymer ?
#
loop_
_entity_poly.entity_id
_entity_poly.type
_entity_poly.pdbx_seq_one_letter_code
_entity_poly.pdbx_strand_id
1 'polypeptide(L)'
;VAYLYGSLSPEQMAEVERWYDASEENRKLLEQLYFVLQLHDCNYAVKDISPEMSLAALKQKIEKRKAEAKEPKRISFTRQFMRYAAVIVAIVAVAGLTSYLLNGRNQYCEIVADNMENRTIVLPDQSTIVLKADSKVSFSTKFAENRVVHLDGEALFDVAKVAGSQFVVKANGAQIVVKGTKFNFKAYSNSKLIETTLLEGAIDLRTNGHKIAIKPNQKAVYNTETRRMNIVEVDARLEIFGERYFNTEKLDYVINSLEHIYNCKISFSDQSIKDIRFSGTINRNNSLDHTLNILTLTTGTEYKRYGDAIVISQ
;
A
#
# COMPACT_ATOMS: atom_id res chain seq x y z
N VAL A 1 -20.94 -2.71 -12.32
CA VAL A 1 -21.03 -1.24 -12.34
C VAL A 1 -22.21 -0.77 -11.50
N ALA A 2 -23.45 -1.14 -11.79
CA ALA A 2 -24.66 -0.72 -11.05
C ALA A 2 -24.61 -1.07 -9.55
N TYR A 3 -24.02 -2.18 -9.17
CA TYR A 3 -23.76 -2.59 -7.78
C TYR A 3 -22.85 -1.59 -7.05
N LEU A 4 -21.76 -1.18 -7.69
CA LEU A 4 -20.76 -0.28 -7.12
C LEU A 4 -21.25 1.18 -6.96
N TYR A 5 -22.27 1.57 -7.75
CA TYR A 5 -22.93 2.87 -7.62
C TYR A 5 -24.21 2.83 -6.77
N GLY A 6 -24.52 1.69 -6.16
CA GLY A 6 -25.67 1.54 -5.26
C GLY A 6 -27.05 1.69 -5.95
N SER A 7 -27.12 1.44 -7.28
CA SER A 7 -28.33 1.63 -8.08
C SER A 7 -29.13 0.33 -8.33
N LEU A 8 -28.81 -0.75 -7.61
CA LEU A 8 -29.52 -2.02 -7.70
C LEU A 8 -30.66 -2.13 -6.70
N SER A 9 -31.68 -2.95 -7.03
CA SER A 9 -32.73 -3.32 -6.08
C SER A 9 -32.15 -4.25 -4.98
N PRO A 10 -32.80 -4.33 -3.80
CA PRO A 10 -32.32 -5.22 -2.71
C PRO A 10 -32.18 -6.68 -3.13
N GLU A 11 -33.02 -7.18 -4.03
CA GLU A 11 -32.97 -8.54 -4.55
C GLU A 11 -31.75 -8.78 -5.46
N GLN A 12 -31.46 -7.81 -6.32
CA GLN A 12 -30.28 -7.85 -7.19
C GLN A 12 -28.98 -7.67 -6.40
N MET A 13 -28.99 -6.90 -5.32
CA MET A 13 -27.85 -6.73 -4.43
C MET A 13 -27.50 -8.06 -3.76
N ALA A 14 -28.50 -8.76 -3.22
CA ALA A 14 -28.34 -10.09 -2.62
C ALA A 14 -27.85 -11.18 -3.61
N GLU A 15 -28.13 -11.02 -4.90
CA GLU A 15 -27.63 -11.93 -5.95
C GLU A 15 -26.15 -11.68 -6.23
N VAL A 16 -25.72 -10.44 -6.29
CA VAL A 16 -24.32 -10.05 -6.47
C VAL A 16 -23.50 -10.44 -5.24
N GLU A 17 -24.01 -10.27 -4.03
CA GLU A 17 -23.34 -10.69 -2.79
C GLU A 17 -23.17 -12.22 -2.74
N ARG A 18 -24.17 -13.00 -3.13
CA ARG A 18 -24.03 -14.45 -3.23
C ARG A 18 -23.00 -14.88 -4.27
N TRP A 19 -22.95 -14.19 -5.41
CA TRP A 19 -21.93 -14.44 -6.42
C TRP A 19 -20.52 -14.05 -5.93
N TYR A 20 -20.38 -12.93 -5.22
CA TYR A 20 -19.14 -12.47 -4.60
C TYR A 20 -18.59 -13.48 -3.59
N ASP A 21 -19.47 -14.04 -2.75
CA ASP A 21 -19.10 -15.01 -1.72
C ASP A 21 -18.88 -16.44 -2.27
N ALA A 22 -19.28 -16.71 -3.49
CA ALA A 22 -19.22 -18.04 -4.08
C ALA A 22 -17.79 -18.51 -4.42
N SER A 23 -16.84 -17.59 -4.69
CA SER A 23 -15.44 -17.95 -4.94
C SER A 23 -14.48 -16.78 -4.71
N GLU A 24 -13.23 -17.13 -4.41
CA GLU A 24 -12.15 -16.12 -4.26
C GLU A 24 -11.81 -15.43 -5.60
N GLU A 25 -12.07 -16.10 -6.73
CA GLU A 25 -11.89 -15.53 -8.06
C GLU A 25 -12.92 -14.43 -8.33
N ASN A 26 -14.17 -14.61 -7.88
CA ASN A 26 -15.23 -13.62 -7.99
C ASN A 26 -14.94 -12.39 -7.15
N ARG A 27 -14.36 -12.55 -5.95
CA ARG A 27 -13.91 -11.45 -5.09
C ARG A 27 -12.84 -10.63 -5.79
N LYS A 28 -11.81 -11.28 -6.30
CA LYS A 28 -10.73 -10.62 -7.05
C LYS A 28 -11.25 -9.88 -8.28
N LEU A 29 -12.21 -10.46 -8.98
CA LEU A 29 -12.80 -9.84 -10.18
C LEU A 29 -13.58 -8.56 -9.82
N LEU A 30 -14.37 -8.57 -8.75
CA LEU A 30 -15.11 -7.40 -8.30
C LEU A 30 -14.18 -6.29 -7.81
N GLU A 31 -13.12 -6.65 -7.08
CA GLU A 31 -12.09 -5.70 -6.62
C GLU A 31 -11.34 -5.05 -7.79
N GLN A 32 -10.99 -5.83 -8.82
CA GLN A 32 -10.38 -5.30 -10.04
C GLN A 32 -11.32 -4.34 -10.78
N LEU A 33 -12.60 -4.68 -10.87
CA LEU A 33 -13.61 -3.83 -11.50
C LEU A 33 -13.80 -2.51 -10.72
N TYR A 34 -13.80 -2.58 -9.39
CA TYR A 34 -13.86 -1.43 -8.51
C TYR A 34 -12.65 -0.50 -8.72
N PHE A 35 -11.47 -1.09 -8.82
CA PHE A 35 -10.22 -0.35 -9.09
C PHE A 35 -10.26 0.36 -10.45
N VAL A 36 -10.71 -0.33 -11.51
CA VAL A 36 -10.84 0.25 -12.85
C VAL A 36 -11.85 1.41 -12.88
N LEU A 37 -12.95 1.31 -12.12
CA LEU A 37 -13.96 2.37 -12.02
C LEU A 37 -13.43 3.56 -11.21
N GLN A 38 -12.68 3.35 -10.16
CA GLN A 38 -12.00 4.45 -9.43
C GLN A 38 -10.99 5.19 -10.32
N LEU A 39 -10.26 4.46 -11.17
CA LEU A 39 -9.37 5.08 -12.17
C LEU A 39 -10.15 5.87 -13.22
N HIS A 40 -11.35 5.42 -13.58
CA HIS A 40 -12.23 6.10 -14.53
C HIS A 40 -12.76 7.41 -13.96
N ASP A 41 -13.19 7.45 -12.70
CA ASP A 41 -13.65 8.64 -12.02
C ASP A 41 -12.52 9.68 -11.83
N CYS A 42 -11.30 9.23 -11.59
CA CYS A 42 -10.11 10.10 -11.59
C CYS A 42 -9.81 10.70 -12.98
N ASN A 43 -10.20 10.01 -14.07
CA ASN A 43 -9.97 10.45 -15.45
C ASN A 43 -11.09 11.39 -15.98
N TYR A 44 -12.28 11.39 -15.36
CA TYR A 44 -13.40 12.23 -15.78
C TYR A 44 -13.20 13.73 -15.52
N ALA A 45 -12.37 14.07 -14.52
CA ALA A 45 -12.04 15.46 -14.21
C ALA A 45 -11.17 16.17 -15.28
N VAL A 46 -10.69 15.43 -16.29
CA VAL A 46 -9.81 15.95 -17.35
C VAL A 46 -10.49 16.02 -18.72
N LYS A 47 -11.72 15.51 -18.86
CA LYS A 47 -12.35 15.26 -20.17
C LYS A 47 -13.13 16.44 -20.78
N ASP A 48 -13.21 17.59 -20.13
CA ASP A 48 -13.95 18.75 -20.66
C ASP A 48 -13.11 19.73 -21.49
N ILE A 49 -11.89 19.37 -21.88
CA ILE A 49 -11.10 20.17 -22.83
C ILE A 49 -10.75 19.26 -24.01
N SER A 50 -11.67 19.18 -24.99
CA SER A 50 -11.34 18.53 -26.25
C SER A 50 -10.44 19.45 -27.09
N PRO A 51 -9.18 19.06 -27.34
CA PRO A 51 -8.27 19.85 -28.20
C PRO A 51 -8.80 20.00 -29.62
N GLU A 52 -9.63 19.04 -30.05
CA GLU A 52 -10.22 19.01 -31.41
C GLU A 52 -11.29 20.08 -31.62
N MET A 53 -12.14 20.41 -30.62
CA MET A 53 -13.12 21.47 -30.72
C MET A 53 -12.44 22.86 -30.72
N SER A 54 -11.35 23.01 -29.97
CA SER A 54 -10.57 24.24 -29.95
C SER A 54 -9.86 24.46 -31.30
N LEU A 55 -9.36 23.38 -31.90
CA LEU A 55 -8.72 23.40 -33.22
C LEU A 55 -9.70 23.64 -34.35
N ALA A 56 -10.92 23.07 -34.28
CA ALA A 56 -11.97 23.28 -35.24
C ALA A 56 -12.52 24.73 -35.22
N ALA A 57 -12.71 25.30 -34.01
CA ALA A 57 -13.12 26.69 -33.82
C ALA A 57 -12.01 27.66 -34.33
N LEU A 58 -10.75 27.33 -34.16
CA LEU A 58 -9.62 28.12 -34.68
C LEU A 58 -9.57 28.07 -36.22
N LYS A 59 -9.74 26.88 -36.80
CA LYS A 59 -9.77 26.70 -38.27
C LYS A 59 -10.94 27.46 -38.89
N GLN A 60 -12.13 27.44 -38.30
CA GLN A 60 -13.29 28.14 -38.79
C GLN A 60 -13.13 29.68 -38.73
N LYS A 61 -12.45 30.21 -37.69
CA LYS A 61 -12.08 31.64 -37.60
C LYS A 61 -11.04 32.04 -38.65
N ILE A 62 -10.08 31.16 -38.94
CA ILE A 62 -9.03 31.39 -39.98
C ILE A 62 -9.68 31.41 -41.40
N GLU A 63 -10.60 30.51 -41.71
CA GLU A 63 -11.30 30.47 -43.00
C GLU A 63 -12.22 31.67 -43.20
N LYS A 64 -12.98 32.10 -42.17
CA LYS A 64 -13.80 33.34 -42.27
C LYS A 64 -12.94 34.59 -42.53
N ARG A 65 -11.74 34.69 -41.93
CA ARG A 65 -10.86 35.84 -42.19
C ARG A 65 -10.19 35.78 -43.58
N LYS A 66 -10.01 34.60 -44.18
CA LYS A 66 -9.53 34.47 -45.55
C LYS A 66 -10.52 34.87 -46.60
N ALA A 67 -11.84 34.71 -46.31
CA ALA A 67 -12.93 35.09 -47.24
C ALA A 67 -13.21 36.62 -47.28
N GLU A 68 -12.78 37.38 -46.26
CA GLU A 68 -13.00 38.83 -46.15
C GLU A 68 -11.82 39.69 -46.62
N ALA A 69 -10.73 39.10 -47.09
CA ALA A 69 -9.53 39.84 -47.51
C ALA A 69 -9.65 40.38 -48.92
N LYS A 70 -10.01 41.67 -49.06
CA LYS A 70 -9.82 42.47 -50.24
C LYS A 70 -8.35 42.64 -50.57
N GLU A 71 -8.06 42.75 -51.89
CA GLU A 71 -6.72 42.76 -52.53
C GLU A 71 -5.60 43.52 -51.77
N PRO A 72 -4.37 43.03 -51.80
CA PRO A 72 -3.25 43.57 -50.99
C PRO A 72 -2.67 44.81 -51.63
N LYS A 73 -2.81 45.97 -50.99
CA LYS A 73 -1.88 47.11 -51.20
C LYS A 73 -0.48 46.67 -50.74
N ARG A 74 0.50 46.76 -51.61
CA ARG A 74 1.93 46.49 -51.28
C ARG A 74 2.39 47.47 -50.20
N ILE A 75 2.35 47.00 -48.96
CA ILE A 75 2.94 47.67 -47.81
C ILE A 75 4.29 47.01 -47.52
N SER A 76 5.31 47.80 -47.28
CA SER A 76 6.70 47.32 -46.98
C SER A 76 6.70 46.42 -45.72
N PHE A 77 6.70 45.13 -46.00
CA PHE A 77 6.27 44.06 -45.06
C PHE A 77 7.32 43.66 -44.01
N THR A 78 8.57 44.15 -44.09
CA THR A 78 9.68 43.58 -43.35
C THR A 78 9.84 44.05 -41.92
N ARG A 79 9.46 45.28 -41.57
CA ARG A 79 9.61 45.76 -40.18
C ARG A 79 8.42 45.45 -39.26
N GLN A 80 7.20 45.41 -39.81
CA GLN A 80 6.02 45.02 -39.00
C GLN A 80 5.94 43.51 -38.77
N PHE A 81 6.31 42.70 -39.77
CA PHE A 81 6.31 41.26 -39.65
C PHE A 81 7.27 40.73 -38.53
N MET A 82 8.45 41.36 -38.37
CA MET A 82 9.37 40.99 -37.29
C MET A 82 8.82 41.27 -35.88
N ARG A 83 7.94 42.30 -35.74
CA ARG A 83 7.30 42.58 -34.43
C ARG A 83 6.20 41.57 -34.08
N TYR A 84 5.43 41.08 -35.05
CA TYR A 84 4.41 40.08 -34.83
C TYR A 84 5.02 38.65 -34.75
N ALA A 85 6.07 38.35 -35.45
CA ALA A 85 6.80 37.09 -35.32
C ALA A 85 7.37 36.91 -33.91
N ALA A 86 7.92 37.95 -33.30
CA ALA A 86 8.43 37.91 -31.92
C ALA A 86 7.30 37.66 -30.90
N VAL A 87 6.11 38.23 -31.13
CA VAL A 87 4.93 38.00 -30.25
C VAL A 87 4.39 36.58 -30.39
N ILE A 88 4.32 36.06 -31.61
CA ILE A 88 3.90 34.67 -31.89
C ILE A 88 4.90 33.68 -31.26
N VAL A 89 6.21 33.90 -31.42
CA VAL A 89 7.23 33.07 -30.77
C VAL A 89 7.12 33.15 -29.25
N ALA A 90 6.87 34.33 -28.69
CA ALA A 90 6.66 34.47 -27.24
C ALA A 90 5.40 33.73 -26.75
N ILE A 91 4.29 33.79 -27.51
CA ILE A 91 3.05 33.07 -27.17
C ILE A 91 3.26 31.54 -27.26
N VAL A 92 3.93 31.06 -28.30
CA VAL A 92 4.25 29.63 -28.47
C VAL A 92 5.21 29.15 -27.38
N ALA A 93 6.21 29.98 -27.04
CA ALA A 93 7.14 29.67 -25.94
C ALA A 93 6.45 29.64 -24.57
N VAL A 94 5.56 30.59 -24.30
CA VAL A 94 4.74 30.59 -23.08
C VAL A 94 3.74 29.43 -23.07
N ALA A 95 3.07 29.13 -24.17
CA ALA A 95 2.18 27.99 -24.29
C ALA A 95 2.94 26.65 -24.17
N GLY A 96 4.12 26.53 -24.75
CA GLY A 96 5.01 25.39 -24.61
C GLY A 96 5.52 25.23 -23.17
N LEU A 97 5.92 26.33 -22.55
CA LEU A 97 6.37 26.33 -21.15
C LEU A 97 5.22 26.00 -20.19
N THR A 98 4.04 26.58 -20.40
CA THR A 98 2.85 26.26 -19.58
C THR A 98 2.40 24.82 -19.78
N SER A 99 2.41 24.30 -21.02
CA SER A 99 2.12 22.90 -21.31
C SER A 99 3.15 21.97 -20.66
N TYR A 100 4.44 22.31 -20.72
CA TYR A 100 5.51 21.56 -20.04
C TYR A 100 5.34 21.57 -18.51
N LEU A 101 5.02 22.73 -17.92
CA LEU A 101 4.80 22.86 -16.47
C LEU A 101 3.49 22.18 -16.00
N LEU A 102 2.45 22.17 -16.83
CA LEU A 102 1.17 21.53 -16.51
C LEU A 102 1.19 20.02 -16.76
N ASN A 103 1.83 19.53 -17.82
CA ASN A 103 2.02 18.10 -18.08
C ASN A 103 3.05 17.45 -17.11
N GLY A 104 3.91 18.26 -16.49
CA GLY A 104 4.83 17.80 -15.44
C GLY A 104 4.16 17.57 -14.08
N ARG A 105 2.88 17.93 -13.91
CA ARG A 105 2.15 17.62 -12.69
C ARG A 105 1.80 16.13 -12.70
N ASN A 106 2.62 15.33 -12.01
CA ASN A 106 2.26 13.97 -11.68
C ASN A 106 0.93 14.00 -10.92
N GLN A 107 -0.12 13.45 -11.50
CA GLN A 107 -1.36 13.23 -10.79
C GLN A 107 -1.10 12.11 -9.78
N TYR A 108 -1.47 12.34 -8.53
CA TYR A 108 -1.37 11.36 -7.47
C TYR A 108 -2.75 10.81 -7.15
N CYS A 109 -2.84 9.49 -7.07
CA CYS A 109 -3.96 8.82 -6.45
C CYS A 109 -3.69 8.77 -4.95
N GLU A 110 -4.62 9.29 -4.15
CA GLU A 110 -4.54 9.27 -2.69
C GLU A 110 -5.65 8.38 -2.14
N ILE A 111 -5.28 7.45 -1.25
CA ILE A 111 -6.20 6.52 -0.61
C ILE A 111 -6.02 6.65 0.89
N VAL A 112 -7.13 6.83 1.59
CA VAL A 112 -7.19 6.94 3.04
C VAL A 112 -7.94 5.75 3.60
N ALA A 113 -7.42 5.13 4.63
CA ALA A 113 -8.11 4.15 5.45
C ALA A 113 -8.69 4.88 6.66
N ASP A 114 -10.00 5.18 6.58
CA ASP A 114 -10.72 5.84 7.66
C ASP A 114 -11.08 4.83 8.77
N ASN A 115 -11.21 5.36 9.97
CA ASN A 115 -11.72 4.79 11.21
C ASN A 115 -12.02 3.28 11.21
N MET A 116 -11.12 2.50 11.81
CA MET A 116 -11.25 1.11 12.25
C MET A 116 -11.11 0.00 11.19
N GLU A 117 -11.01 0.29 9.90
CA GLU A 117 -10.89 -0.76 8.88
C GLU A 117 -9.57 -0.70 8.12
N ASN A 118 -8.94 -1.85 7.96
CA ASN A 118 -7.79 -1.97 7.06
C ASN A 118 -8.28 -1.96 5.60
N ARG A 119 -7.56 -1.27 4.71
CA ARG A 119 -7.85 -1.27 3.27
C ARG A 119 -6.78 -2.02 2.50
N THR A 120 -7.20 -2.96 1.68
CA THR A 120 -6.30 -3.65 0.75
C THR A 120 -6.32 -2.95 -0.60
N ILE A 121 -5.14 -2.62 -1.11
CA ILE A 121 -4.91 -1.89 -2.36
C ILE A 121 -3.98 -2.74 -3.23
N VAL A 122 -4.39 -3.01 -4.46
CA VAL A 122 -3.53 -3.64 -5.47
C VAL A 122 -3.01 -2.56 -6.40
N LEU A 123 -1.70 -2.44 -6.49
CA LEU A 123 -1.03 -1.48 -7.34
C LEU A 123 -0.90 -1.99 -8.79
N PRO A 124 -0.67 -1.11 -9.79
CA PRO A 124 -0.55 -1.52 -11.19
C PRO A 124 0.55 -2.54 -11.49
N ASP A 125 1.55 -2.65 -10.62
CA ASP A 125 2.66 -3.62 -10.72
C ASP A 125 2.38 -4.95 -10.01
N GLN A 126 1.13 -5.19 -9.57
CA GLN A 126 0.66 -6.34 -8.79
C GLN A 126 1.18 -6.37 -7.34
N SER A 127 1.83 -5.30 -6.88
CA SER A 127 2.14 -5.17 -5.45
C SER A 127 0.87 -4.92 -4.66
N THR A 128 0.80 -5.47 -3.45
CA THR A 128 -0.35 -5.29 -2.55
C THR A 128 0.06 -4.46 -1.34
N ILE A 129 -0.78 -3.51 -0.98
CA ILE A 129 -0.66 -2.70 0.24
C ILE A 129 -1.87 -3.00 1.12
N VAL A 130 -1.65 -3.47 2.35
CA VAL A 130 -2.69 -3.51 3.37
C VAL A 130 -2.49 -2.30 4.28
N LEU A 131 -3.26 -1.26 3.99
CA LEU A 131 -3.23 0.01 4.71
C LEU A 131 -3.99 -0.15 6.02
N LYS A 132 -3.36 0.15 7.14
CA LYS A 132 -4.00 0.10 8.47
C LYS A 132 -4.93 1.28 8.66
N ALA A 133 -5.85 1.17 9.63
CA ALA A 133 -6.71 2.27 10.05
C ALA A 133 -5.90 3.54 10.36
N ASP A 134 -6.48 4.71 10.15
CA ASP A 134 -5.87 6.02 10.35
C ASP A 134 -4.57 6.23 9.56
N SER A 135 -4.48 5.62 8.39
CA SER A 135 -3.33 5.71 7.51
C SER A 135 -3.72 6.15 6.11
N LYS A 136 -2.76 6.76 5.43
CA LYS A 136 -2.93 7.33 4.12
C LYS A 136 -1.78 6.95 3.21
N VAL A 137 -2.10 6.59 1.98
CA VAL A 137 -1.13 6.26 0.95
C VAL A 137 -1.40 7.06 -0.31
N SER A 138 -0.34 7.53 -0.97
CA SER A 138 -0.46 8.17 -2.26
C SER A 138 0.64 7.72 -3.22
N PHE A 139 0.29 7.59 -4.49
CA PHE A 139 1.21 7.19 -5.56
C PHE A 139 0.81 7.83 -6.88
N SER A 140 1.76 7.96 -7.80
CA SER A 140 1.53 8.57 -9.12
C SER A 140 0.62 7.70 -9.98
N THR A 141 -0.26 8.32 -10.78
CA THR A 141 -1.02 7.63 -11.83
C THR A 141 -0.11 6.98 -12.90
N LYS A 142 1.14 7.46 -13.03
CA LYS A 142 2.20 6.86 -13.86
C LYS A 142 3.08 5.91 -13.06
N PHE A 143 2.49 5.13 -12.17
CA PHE A 143 3.19 4.26 -11.22
C PHE A 143 4.15 3.26 -11.90
N ALA A 144 3.79 2.74 -13.07
CA ALA A 144 4.62 1.78 -13.81
C ALA A 144 6.00 2.36 -14.22
N GLU A 145 6.10 3.68 -14.43
CA GLU A 145 7.34 4.36 -14.76
C GLU A 145 8.19 4.67 -13.51
N ASN A 146 7.53 4.86 -12.36
CA ASN A 146 8.20 5.28 -11.14
C ASN A 146 7.47 4.70 -9.92
N ARG A 147 7.90 3.51 -9.49
CA ARG A 147 7.30 2.73 -8.39
C ARG A 147 7.55 3.38 -7.02
N VAL A 148 7.05 4.62 -6.85
CA VAL A 148 7.18 5.41 -5.62
C VAL A 148 5.82 5.55 -4.95
N VAL A 149 5.77 5.20 -3.68
CA VAL A 149 4.62 5.33 -2.78
C VAL A 149 4.98 6.28 -1.65
N HIS A 150 4.07 7.17 -1.30
CA HIS A 150 4.15 7.99 -0.11
C HIS A 150 3.18 7.45 0.94
N LEU A 151 3.66 7.21 2.14
CA LEU A 151 2.89 6.71 3.26
C LEU A 151 2.88 7.75 4.39
N ASP A 152 1.71 7.96 4.98
CA ASP A 152 1.55 8.58 6.30
C ASP A 152 0.70 7.64 7.14
N GLY A 153 1.30 6.94 8.11
CA GLY A 153 0.63 5.92 8.88
C GLY A 153 1.37 4.58 8.92
N GLU A 154 0.60 3.50 8.90
CA GLU A 154 1.11 2.13 8.92
C GLU A 154 0.51 1.31 7.77
N ALA A 155 1.37 0.55 7.09
CA ALA A 155 0.95 -0.37 6.05
C ALA A 155 1.86 -1.60 5.96
N LEU A 156 1.25 -2.74 5.64
CA LEU A 156 1.94 -3.94 5.21
C LEU A 156 2.06 -3.92 3.69
N PHE A 157 3.28 -4.03 3.21
CA PHE A 157 3.62 -4.09 1.80
C PHE A 157 3.98 -5.53 1.40
N ASP A 158 3.36 -6.02 0.32
CA ASP A 158 3.76 -7.24 -0.38
C ASP A 158 4.15 -6.83 -1.80
N VAL A 159 5.45 -6.57 -1.99
CA VAL A 159 5.95 -5.94 -3.23
C VAL A 159 6.30 -6.99 -4.26
N ALA A 160 5.67 -6.91 -5.43
CA ALA A 160 5.96 -7.75 -6.58
C ALA A 160 7.38 -7.54 -7.10
N LYS A 161 8.06 -8.65 -7.43
CA LYS A 161 9.41 -8.63 -7.97
C LYS A 161 9.38 -8.28 -9.45
N VAL A 162 9.86 -7.08 -9.79
CA VAL A 162 10.00 -6.61 -11.18
C VAL A 162 11.48 -6.45 -11.51
N ALA A 163 11.93 -7.15 -12.56
CA ALA A 163 13.34 -7.13 -12.97
C ALA A 163 13.81 -5.72 -13.33
N GLY A 164 14.96 -5.32 -12.79
CA GLY A 164 15.57 -4.01 -13.08
C GLY A 164 14.89 -2.80 -12.41
N SER A 165 13.75 -2.97 -11.73
CA SER A 165 12.99 -1.87 -11.12
C SER A 165 13.00 -1.96 -9.59
N GLN A 166 13.21 -0.82 -8.94
CA GLN A 166 13.11 -0.66 -7.49
C GLN A 166 11.71 -0.15 -7.13
N PHE A 167 11.23 -0.56 -5.96
CA PHE A 167 10.03 -0.01 -5.34
C PHE A 167 10.47 0.84 -4.14
N VAL A 168 9.95 2.06 -4.05
CA VAL A 168 10.35 3.01 -3.01
C VAL A 168 9.14 3.45 -2.20
N VAL A 169 9.20 3.28 -0.87
CA VAL A 169 8.22 3.87 0.05
C VAL A 169 8.87 5.05 0.76
N LYS A 170 8.22 6.21 0.71
CA LYS A 170 8.64 7.43 1.40
C LYS A 170 7.67 7.77 2.50
N ALA A 171 8.16 8.01 3.70
CA ALA A 171 7.35 8.39 4.86
C ALA A 171 8.19 9.13 5.89
N ASN A 172 7.68 10.24 6.41
CA ASN A 172 8.24 10.99 7.55
C ASN A 172 9.78 11.18 7.49
N GLY A 173 10.34 11.53 6.31
CA GLY A 173 11.77 11.72 6.11
C GLY A 173 12.61 10.45 5.95
N ALA A 174 11.99 9.27 5.99
CA ALA A 174 12.62 7.99 5.70
C ALA A 174 12.22 7.48 4.30
N GLN A 175 13.07 6.63 3.74
CA GLN A 175 12.82 5.89 2.50
C GLN A 175 13.15 4.42 2.69
N ILE A 176 12.24 3.56 2.27
CA ILE A 176 12.48 2.12 2.11
C ILE A 176 12.61 1.82 0.63
N VAL A 177 13.72 1.19 0.24
CA VAL A 177 13.97 0.76 -1.14
C VAL A 177 14.05 -0.75 -1.19
N VAL A 178 13.21 -1.36 -2.02
CA VAL A 178 13.10 -2.82 -2.16
C VAL A 178 13.00 -3.25 -3.61
N LYS A 179 13.14 -4.56 -3.88
CA LYS A 179 13.02 -5.15 -5.24
C LYS A 179 11.94 -6.22 -5.36
N GLY A 180 11.41 -6.67 -4.25
CA GLY A 180 10.43 -7.75 -4.13
C GLY A 180 10.50 -8.28 -2.70
N THR A 181 9.65 -7.78 -1.82
CA THR A 181 9.88 -7.83 -0.37
C THR A 181 8.55 -7.71 0.34
N LYS A 182 8.36 -8.50 1.39
CA LYS A 182 7.20 -8.41 2.28
C LYS A 182 7.61 -7.83 3.62
N PHE A 183 7.03 -6.67 3.97
CA PHE A 183 7.42 -5.92 5.17
C PHE A 183 6.30 -5.03 5.68
N ASN A 184 6.31 -4.76 6.97
CA ASN A 184 5.48 -3.74 7.60
C ASN A 184 6.25 -2.43 7.75
N PHE A 185 5.63 -1.31 7.48
CA PHE A 185 6.21 0.02 7.66
C PHE A 185 5.24 0.92 8.40
N LYS A 186 5.70 1.49 9.52
CA LYS A 186 4.95 2.39 10.39
C LYS A 186 5.70 3.70 10.53
N ALA A 187 5.12 4.77 10.01
CA ALA A 187 5.74 6.09 9.94
C ALA A 187 4.66 7.18 9.85
N TYR A 188 4.04 7.48 10.98
CA TYR A 188 3.08 8.58 11.10
C TYR A 188 3.81 9.92 11.11
N SER A 189 3.26 10.91 10.42
CA SER A 189 3.83 12.27 10.34
C SER A 189 3.91 12.99 11.72
N ASN A 190 3.01 12.63 12.64
CA ASN A 190 2.96 13.12 14.01
C ASN A 190 3.80 12.30 15.01
N SER A 191 4.44 11.20 14.55
CA SER A 191 5.27 10.34 15.40
C SER A 191 6.75 10.68 15.26
N LYS A 192 7.47 10.59 16.38
CA LYS A 192 8.94 10.68 16.42
C LYS A 192 9.62 9.36 16.07
N LEU A 193 8.86 8.27 16.06
CA LEU A 193 9.36 6.93 15.79
C LEU A 193 8.91 6.45 14.42
N ILE A 194 9.85 5.89 13.68
CA ILE A 194 9.64 5.17 12.42
C ILE A 194 10.06 3.73 12.67
N GLU A 195 9.19 2.78 12.34
CA GLU A 195 9.43 1.36 12.57
C GLU A 195 9.24 0.59 11.26
N THR A 196 10.10 -0.38 11.00
CA THR A 196 9.89 -1.33 9.90
C THR A 196 10.30 -2.73 10.34
N THR A 197 9.46 -3.70 10.00
CA THR A 197 9.71 -5.13 10.28
C THR A 197 9.73 -5.88 8.96
N LEU A 198 10.81 -6.61 8.71
CA LEU A 198 11.00 -7.37 7.48
C LEU A 198 10.59 -8.83 7.66
N LEU A 199 9.65 -9.28 6.84
CA LEU A 199 9.22 -10.68 6.79
C LEU A 199 10.02 -11.47 5.76
N GLU A 200 10.07 -11.01 4.51
CA GLU A 200 10.71 -11.69 3.39
C GLU A 200 11.44 -10.71 2.48
N GLY A 201 12.58 -11.13 1.91
CA GLY A 201 13.38 -10.35 0.98
C GLY A 201 14.48 -9.53 1.65
N ALA A 202 14.66 -8.28 1.23
CA ALA A 202 15.65 -7.36 1.75
C ALA A 202 15.16 -5.91 1.68
N ILE A 203 15.43 -5.13 2.72
CA ILE A 203 15.14 -3.69 2.79
C ILE A 203 16.46 -2.91 2.82
N ASP A 204 16.51 -1.85 2.03
CA ASP A 204 17.49 -0.76 2.14
C ASP A 204 16.77 0.45 2.76
N LEU A 205 16.90 0.61 4.07
CA LEU A 205 16.32 1.74 4.81
C LEU A 205 17.25 2.93 4.75
N ARG A 206 16.75 4.06 4.27
CA ARG A 206 17.48 5.34 4.16
C ARG A 206 16.76 6.39 4.98
N THR A 207 17.51 7.05 5.85
CA THR A 207 17.07 8.18 6.67
C THR A 207 18.11 9.30 6.58
N ASN A 208 17.86 10.43 7.21
CA ASN A 208 18.82 11.54 7.25
C ASN A 208 20.16 11.09 7.88
N GLY A 209 21.14 10.73 7.04
CA GLY A 209 22.50 10.37 7.46
C GLY A 209 22.74 8.87 7.66
N HIS A 210 21.72 8.01 7.52
CA HIS A 210 21.86 6.55 7.67
C HIS A 210 21.36 5.80 6.44
N LYS A 211 22.13 4.78 6.04
CA LYS A 211 21.73 3.78 5.06
C LYS A 211 22.00 2.41 5.65
N ILE A 212 20.95 1.64 5.89
CA ILE A 212 21.05 0.36 6.61
C ILE A 212 20.25 -0.70 5.87
N ALA A 213 20.88 -1.87 5.68
CA ALA A 213 20.22 -3.06 5.17
C ALA A 213 19.57 -3.83 6.34
N ILE A 214 18.31 -4.21 6.16
CA ILE A 214 17.53 -4.99 7.12
C ILE A 214 17.28 -6.37 6.53
N LYS A 215 17.47 -7.40 7.36
CA LYS A 215 17.30 -8.82 7.02
C LYS A 215 15.94 -9.33 7.51
N PRO A 216 15.45 -10.46 6.97
CA PRO A 216 14.26 -11.11 7.50
C PRO A 216 14.35 -11.36 9.01
N ASN A 217 13.23 -11.23 9.71
CA ASN A 217 13.11 -11.29 11.15
C ASN A 217 13.86 -10.18 11.90
N GLN A 218 14.13 -9.07 11.25
CA GLN A 218 14.64 -7.87 11.92
C GLN A 218 13.58 -6.76 11.91
N LYS A 219 13.53 -6.04 13.04
CA LYS A 219 12.77 -4.80 13.22
C LYS A 219 13.75 -3.66 13.44
N ALA A 220 13.66 -2.64 12.61
CA ALA A 220 14.39 -1.39 12.80
C ALA A 220 13.46 -0.31 13.37
N VAL A 221 13.93 0.40 14.39
CA VAL A 221 13.27 1.53 15.01
C VAL A 221 14.18 2.74 14.90
N TYR A 222 13.72 3.77 14.20
CA TYR A 222 14.43 5.03 14.03
C TYR A 222 13.71 6.17 14.74
N ASN A 223 14.43 6.90 15.57
CA ASN A 223 13.91 8.09 16.21
C ASN A 223 14.35 9.34 15.42
N THR A 224 13.39 10.09 14.91
CA THR A 224 13.61 11.24 14.02
C THR A 224 14.24 12.43 14.73
N GLU A 225 14.01 12.60 16.04
CA GLU A 225 14.60 13.69 16.84
C GLU A 225 16.03 13.38 17.24
N THR A 226 16.24 12.21 17.87
CA THR A 226 17.59 11.82 18.35
C THR A 226 18.47 11.27 17.24
N ARG A 227 17.91 11.00 16.06
CA ARG A 227 18.57 10.34 14.90
C ARG A 227 19.22 9.00 15.23
N ARG A 228 18.74 8.34 16.28
CA ARG A 228 19.23 7.02 16.68
C ARG A 228 18.45 5.94 15.98
N MET A 229 19.17 4.91 15.55
CA MET A 229 18.62 3.71 14.96
C MET A 229 18.90 2.53 15.87
N ASN A 230 17.90 1.72 16.13
CA ASN A 230 18.03 0.43 16.83
C ASN A 230 17.51 -0.68 15.92
N ILE A 231 18.22 -1.79 15.84
CA ILE A 231 17.80 -2.99 15.10
C ILE A 231 17.76 -4.14 16.08
N VAL A 232 16.62 -4.82 16.12
CA VAL A 232 16.40 -5.98 17.00
C VAL A 232 15.92 -7.18 16.18
N GLU A 233 16.32 -8.38 16.59
CA GLU A 233 15.76 -9.62 16.07
C GLU A 233 14.36 -9.82 16.65
N VAL A 234 13.39 -10.16 15.80
CA VAL A 234 11.99 -10.39 16.16
C VAL A 234 11.45 -11.60 15.40
N ASP A 235 10.38 -12.20 15.90
CA ASP A 235 9.54 -13.04 15.07
C ASP A 235 8.63 -12.13 14.22
N ALA A 236 9.01 -11.92 12.95
CA ALA A 236 8.32 -10.98 12.08
C ALA A 236 6.85 -11.36 11.84
N ARG A 237 6.50 -12.64 11.82
CA ARG A 237 5.11 -13.08 11.67
C ARG A 237 4.30 -12.75 12.90
N LEU A 238 4.86 -13.00 14.08
CA LEU A 238 4.23 -12.64 15.36
C LEU A 238 4.05 -11.12 15.48
N GLU A 239 5.06 -10.36 15.09
CA GLU A 239 5.04 -8.90 15.17
C GLU A 239 3.99 -8.28 14.23
N ILE A 240 3.90 -8.76 12.99
CA ILE A 240 3.05 -8.18 11.94
C ILE A 240 1.61 -8.72 12.02
N PHE A 241 1.44 -10.04 12.17
CA PHE A 241 0.15 -10.71 12.09
C PHE A 241 -0.37 -11.19 13.45
N GLY A 242 0.48 -11.19 14.47
CA GLY A 242 0.18 -11.83 15.73
C GLY A 242 0.27 -13.36 15.65
N GLU A 243 0.87 -13.91 14.60
CA GLU A 243 0.91 -15.36 14.33
C GLU A 243 2.31 -15.90 14.49
N ARG A 244 2.42 -17.03 15.21
CA ARG A 244 3.65 -17.81 15.32
C ARG A 244 3.42 -19.22 14.83
N TYR A 245 4.21 -19.65 13.86
CA TYR A 245 4.18 -20.99 13.31
C TYR A 245 5.19 -21.88 14.00
N PHE A 246 4.77 -23.09 14.38
CA PHE A 246 5.59 -24.15 14.94
C PHE A 246 5.59 -25.35 13.99
N ASN A 247 6.76 -25.93 13.76
CA ASN A 247 6.91 -27.10 12.90
C ASN A 247 7.66 -28.20 13.65
N THR A 248 6.92 -29.18 14.15
CA THR A 248 7.45 -30.33 14.89
C THR A 248 8.32 -29.90 16.11
N GLU A 249 7.91 -28.80 16.76
CA GLU A 249 8.62 -28.26 17.92
C GLU A 249 8.22 -29.00 19.20
N LYS A 250 9.15 -29.06 20.17
CA LYS A 250 8.87 -29.61 21.50
C LYS A 250 7.81 -28.75 22.22
N LEU A 251 6.88 -29.41 22.93
CA LEU A 251 5.83 -28.74 23.66
C LEU A 251 6.37 -27.77 24.72
N ASP A 252 7.51 -28.07 25.35
CA ASP A 252 8.21 -27.17 26.25
C ASP A 252 8.56 -25.82 25.58
N TYR A 253 9.08 -25.85 24.36
CA TYR A 253 9.38 -24.63 23.60
C TYR A 253 8.11 -23.86 23.20
N VAL A 254 7.05 -24.59 22.80
CA VAL A 254 5.76 -23.98 22.46
C VAL A 254 5.14 -23.29 23.68
N ILE A 255 5.15 -23.96 24.85
CA ILE A 255 4.61 -23.40 26.10
C ILE A 255 5.41 -22.17 26.55
N ASN A 256 6.74 -22.20 26.51
CA ASN A 256 7.55 -21.02 26.80
C ASN A 256 7.16 -19.84 25.89
N SER A 257 6.85 -20.11 24.63
CA SER A 257 6.37 -19.07 23.71
C SER A 257 5.01 -18.53 24.08
N LEU A 258 4.07 -19.39 24.52
CA LEU A 258 2.75 -18.98 25.02
C LEU A 258 2.85 -18.14 26.29
N GLU A 259 3.72 -18.50 27.22
CA GLU A 259 3.98 -17.72 28.42
C GLU A 259 4.38 -16.29 28.10
N HIS A 260 5.25 -16.11 27.08
CA HIS A 260 5.65 -14.77 26.61
C HIS A 260 4.52 -14.03 25.89
N ILE A 261 3.76 -14.73 25.02
CA ILE A 261 2.68 -14.10 24.22
C ILE A 261 1.55 -13.62 25.14
N TYR A 262 1.16 -14.43 26.15
CA TYR A 262 0.00 -14.17 27.00
C TYR A 262 0.36 -13.65 28.39
N ASN A 263 1.67 -13.47 28.66
CA ASN A 263 2.17 -13.03 29.96
C ASN A 263 1.61 -13.87 31.13
N CYS A 264 1.69 -15.19 31.03
CA CYS A 264 1.18 -16.14 31.99
C CYS A 264 2.24 -17.16 32.40
N LYS A 265 1.93 -18.04 33.37
CA LYS A 265 2.76 -19.17 33.74
C LYS A 265 2.04 -20.48 33.51
N ILE A 266 2.72 -21.40 32.81
CA ILE A 266 2.19 -22.71 32.45
C ILE A 266 3.22 -23.76 32.88
N SER A 267 2.80 -24.76 33.64
CA SER A 267 3.63 -25.85 34.10
C SER A 267 3.17 -27.21 33.55
N PHE A 268 4.02 -28.18 33.60
CA PHE A 268 3.70 -29.56 33.22
C PHE A 268 3.57 -30.43 34.48
N SER A 269 2.59 -31.32 34.50
CA SER A 269 2.43 -32.29 35.58
C SER A 269 3.53 -33.36 35.53
N ASP A 270 4.05 -33.67 34.34
CA ASP A 270 5.10 -34.66 34.12
C ASP A 270 6.12 -34.16 33.08
N GLN A 271 7.38 -34.56 33.24
CA GLN A 271 8.47 -34.17 32.33
C GLN A 271 8.35 -34.79 30.94
N SER A 272 7.72 -35.97 30.80
CA SER A 272 7.50 -36.64 29.51
C SER A 272 6.65 -35.83 28.52
N ILE A 273 5.74 -35.02 29.03
CA ILE A 273 4.84 -34.16 28.24
C ILE A 273 5.64 -33.10 27.46
N LYS A 274 6.78 -32.65 27.99
CA LYS A 274 7.65 -31.63 27.38
C LYS A 274 8.20 -32.03 26.02
N ASP A 275 8.41 -33.33 25.81
CA ASP A 275 8.98 -33.86 24.57
C ASP A 275 7.96 -34.13 23.48
N ILE A 276 6.64 -34.00 23.78
CA ILE A 276 5.57 -34.11 22.79
C ILE A 276 5.78 -33.05 21.69
N ARG A 277 5.57 -33.44 20.45
CA ARG A 277 5.77 -32.57 19.31
C ARG A 277 4.48 -31.91 18.88
N PHE A 278 4.56 -30.61 18.60
CA PHE A 278 3.48 -29.81 18.12
C PHE A 278 3.82 -29.16 16.76
N SER A 279 2.87 -29.19 15.84
CA SER A 279 2.91 -28.43 14.60
C SER A 279 1.60 -27.68 14.45
N GLY A 280 1.69 -26.37 14.23
CA GLY A 280 0.52 -25.53 14.09
C GLY A 280 0.84 -24.05 14.17
N THR A 281 -0.17 -23.21 13.98
CA THR A 281 -0.06 -21.74 14.10
C THR A 281 -0.80 -21.27 15.35
N ILE A 282 -0.14 -20.49 16.18
CA ILE A 282 -0.71 -19.81 17.32
C ILE A 282 -0.90 -18.34 16.96
N ASN A 283 -2.13 -17.82 17.17
CA ASN A 283 -2.45 -16.41 16.94
C ASN A 283 -2.67 -15.72 18.30
N ARG A 284 -1.86 -14.70 18.61
CA ARG A 284 -1.91 -13.94 19.87
C ARG A 284 -3.23 -13.16 20.08
N ASN A 285 -3.99 -12.95 18.98
CA ASN A 285 -5.29 -12.29 19.06
C ASN A 285 -6.40 -13.22 19.58
N ASN A 286 -6.16 -14.53 19.61
CA ASN A 286 -7.04 -15.49 20.25
C ASN A 286 -6.92 -15.40 21.77
N SER A 287 -7.95 -15.83 22.50
CA SER A 287 -7.83 -15.99 23.94
C SER A 287 -6.87 -17.12 24.29
N LEU A 288 -6.23 -17.03 25.47
CA LEU A 288 -5.34 -18.08 25.97
C LEU A 288 -6.08 -19.43 26.06
N ASP A 289 -7.34 -19.44 26.52
CA ASP A 289 -8.13 -20.66 26.63
C ASP A 289 -8.41 -21.30 25.27
N HIS A 290 -8.73 -20.48 24.26
CA HIS A 290 -8.91 -20.97 22.89
C HIS A 290 -7.62 -21.62 22.37
N THR A 291 -6.47 -20.98 22.60
CA THR A 291 -5.17 -21.48 22.18
C THR A 291 -4.79 -22.77 22.90
N LEU A 292 -5.02 -22.84 24.23
CA LEU A 292 -4.77 -24.05 25.01
C LEU A 292 -5.67 -25.21 24.58
N ASN A 293 -6.94 -24.95 24.29
CA ASN A 293 -7.86 -25.98 23.77
C ASN A 293 -7.35 -26.58 22.45
N ILE A 294 -6.94 -25.76 21.50
CA ILE A 294 -6.38 -26.25 20.23
C ILE A 294 -5.13 -27.07 20.48
N LEU A 295 -4.21 -26.56 21.30
CA LEU A 295 -2.95 -27.21 21.62
C LEU A 295 -3.17 -28.58 22.26
N THR A 296 -4.03 -28.66 23.28
CA THR A 296 -4.28 -29.91 23.99
C THR A 296 -5.02 -30.93 23.12
N LEU A 297 -5.99 -30.51 22.33
CA LEU A 297 -6.64 -31.38 21.33
C LEU A 297 -5.63 -31.96 20.31
N THR A 298 -4.67 -31.16 19.87
CA THR A 298 -3.68 -31.57 18.88
C THR A 298 -2.62 -32.49 19.45
N THR A 299 -2.25 -32.29 20.72
CA THR A 299 -1.16 -33.05 21.40
C THR A 299 -1.67 -34.23 22.21
N GLY A 300 -2.99 -34.41 22.35
CA GLY A 300 -3.58 -35.45 23.21
C GLY A 300 -3.33 -35.21 24.70
N THR A 301 -3.19 -33.95 25.10
CA THR A 301 -3.01 -33.53 26.51
C THR A 301 -4.26 -32.82 27.00
N GLU A 302 -4.31 -32.55 28.31
CA GLU A 302 -5.37 -31.75 28.94
C GLU A 302 -4.73 -30.59 29.71
N TYR A 303 -5.50 -29.53 29.99
CA TYR A 303 -5.05 -28.49 30.90
C TYR A 303 -6.06 -28.21 32.01
N LYS A 304 -5.56 -27.80 33.17
CA LYS A 304 -6.37 -27.36 34.29
C LYS A 304 -5.84 -26.03 34.83
N ARG A 305 -6.78 -25.16 35.26
CA ARG A 305 -6.44 -23.90 35.91
C ARG A 305 -6.61 -24.03 37.44
N TYR A 306 -5.64 -23.53 38.17
CA TYR A 306 -5.62 -23.40 39.62
C TYR A 306 -5.35 -21.92 39.97
N GLY A 307 -6.39 -21.08 39.94
CA GLY A 307 -6.21 -19.63 39.99
C GLY A 307 -5.46 -19.11 38.75
N ASP A 308 -4.31 -18.47 38.97
CA ASP A 308 -3.46 -17.95 37.90
C ASP A 308 -2.50 -19.00 37.33
N ALA A 309 -2.36 -20.15 37.99
CA ALA A 309 -1.48 -21.23 37.52
C ALA A 309 -2.24 -22.15 36.55
N ILE A 310 -1.57 -22.50 35.45
CA ILE A 310 -2.05 -23.45 34.45
C ILE A 310 -1.14 -24.67 34.47
N VAL A 311 -1.74 -25.86 34.48
CA VAL A 311 -1.02 -27.12 34.50
C VAL A 311 -1.46 -27.96 33.30
N ILE A 312 -0.51 -28.40 32.48
CA ILE A 312 -0.74 -29.35 31.38
C ILE A 312 -0.46 -30.75 31.89
N SER A 313 -1.39 -31.65 31.64
CA SER A 313 -1.34 -33.07 32.00
C SER A 313 -1.68 -33.94 30.79
N GLN A 314 -1.34 -35.20 30.86
CA GLN A 314 -1.73 -36.20 29.86
C GLN A 314 -2.97 -36.94 30.30
#